data_5d388d5904239048685b2703953165a9
#
_entry.id   5d388d5904239048685b2703953165a9
#
_cell.length_a   1.000
_cell.length_b   1.000
_cell.length_c   1.000
_cell.angle_alpha   90.00
_cell.angle_beta   90.00
_cell.angle_gamma   90.00
#
_symmetry.space_group_name_H-M   'P 1'
#
loop_
_entity.id
_entity.type
_entity.pdbx_description
1 polymer ?
#
loop_
_entity_poly.entity_id
_entity_poly.type
_entity_poly.pdbx_seq_one_letter_code
_entity_poly.pdbx_strand_id
1 'polypeptide(L)'
;MQKAQYIIIFLALLTVGLLFALPKVIVKDDRHTAPPVDKQHVNGAETNKIKEIHQIEVSRNDQEILNSLTKSYYSVSDTKKKLKFVDSLAGYYQKLHLYDSSSKYYQEELKLKPTAENYVKTGDAYFEAFSFNQAQQPELSVKARQFYQSALEKDSGNLAIRNKIAATFIGTNEAMEAVVILREIIKADPKNKEALYNLGLMSIQSNQLDKAVGRFEEVLKYYPEDAGAHFYLGICYQNLEQKQKAKEYFLKAKALNEDAAFQASVDEYLKELK
;
A
#
# COMPACT_ATOMS: atom_id res chain seq x y z
N MET A 1 -37.64 15.42 13.64
CA MET A 1 -36.41 14.79 14.14
C MET A 1 -35.86 13.71 13.21
N GLN A 2 -36.66 12.90 12.51
CA GLN A 2 -36.16 11.83 11.62
C GLN A 2 -35.37 12.30 10.38
N LYS A 3 -35.73 13.41 9.73
CA LYS A 3 -35.04 13.91 8.52
C LYS A 3 -33.59 14.34 8.77
N ALA A 4 -33.31 14.95 9.94
CA ALA A 4 -31.95 15.36 10.29
C ALA A 4 -31.01 14.16 10.54
N GLN A 5 -31.53 13.07 11.11
CA GLN A 5 -30.76 11.84 11.31
C GLN A 5 -30.38 11.16 10.00
N TYR A 6 -31.25 11.15 8.99
CA TYR A 6 -30.93 10.60 7.66
C TYR A 6 -29.90 11.45 6.91
N ILE A 7 -29.90 12.78 7.09
CA ILE A 7 -28.90 13.67 6.51
C ILE A 7 -27.52 13.41 7.14
N ILE A 8 -27.46 13.21 8.46
CA ILE A 8 -26.19 12.89 9.16
C ILE A 8 -25.64 11.53 8.74
N ILE A 9 -26.51 10.52 8.60
CA ILE A 9 -26.13 9.18 8.14
C ILE A 9 -25.64 9.23 6.68
N PHE A 10 -26.30 10.01 5.83
CA PHE A 10 -25.91 10.18 4.43
C PHE A 10 -24.56 10.92 4.28
N LEU A 11 -24.34 11.96 5.07
CA LEU A 11 -23.06 12.67 5.15
C LEU A 11 -21.93 11.76 5.69
N ALA A 12 -22.20 10.94 6.70
CA ALA A 12 -21.23 9.99 7.24
C ALA A 12 -20.85 8.90 6.22
N LEU A 13 -21.81 8.41 5.43
CA LEU A 13 -21.54 7.45 4.35
C LEU A 13 -20.79 8.08 3.19
N LEU A 14 -21.01 9.35 2.89
CA LEU A 14 -20.33 10.09 1.83
C LEU A 14 -18.86 10.39 2.21
N THR A 15 -18.61 10.70 3.50
CA THR A 15 -17.24 10.88 4.02
C THR A 15 -16.45 9.57 4.08
N VAL A 16 -17.09 8.45 4.40
CA VAL A 16 -16.49 7.12 4.36
C VAL A 16 -16.12 6.73 2.91
N GLY A 17 -16.99 7.02 1.94
CA GLY A 17 -16.72 6.80 0.52
C GLY A 17 -15.53 7.63 -0.01
N LEU A 18 -15.40 8.88 0.43
CA LEU A 18 -14.28 9.76 0.10
C LEU A 18 -12.95 9.28 0.72
N LEU A 19 -12.98 8.73 1.95
CA LEU A 19 -11.80 8.15 2.62
C LEU A 19 -11.28 6.88 1.92
N PHE A 20 -12.16 6.10 1.28
CA PHE A 20 -11.74 4.96 0.45
C PHE A 20 -11.14 5.36 -0.90
N ALA A 21 -11.33 6.60 -1.34
CA ALA A 21 -10.74 7.17 -2.57
C ALA A 21 -9.38 7.84 -2.33
N LEU A 22 -8.88 7.90 -1.09
CA LEU A 22 -7.54 8.42 -0.81
C LEU A 22 -6.47 7.50 -1.40
N PRO A 23 -5.43 8.05 -2.04
CA PRO A 23 -4.35 7.24 -2.57
C PRO A 23 -3.66 6.52 -1.41
N LYS A 24 -3.62 5.19 -1.49
CA LYS A 24 -2.92 4.35 -0.50
C LYS A 24 -1.42 4.48 -0.74
N VAL A 25 -0.82 5.49 -0.15
CA VAL A 25 0.64 5.66 -0.20
C VAL A 25 1.26 4.72 0.82
N ILE A 26 1.60 3.52 0.38
CA ILE A 26 2.62 2.72 1.06
C ILE A 26 3.95 3.40 0.72
N VAL A 27 4.65 3.90 1.73
CA VAL A 27 5.99 4.48 1.53
C VAL A 27 6.90 3.36 1.03
N LYS A 28 7.07 3.28 -0.29
CA LYS A 28 8.11 2.48 -0.94
C LYS A 28 9.39 3.32 -0.99
N ASP A 29 10.50 2.66 -0.75
CA ASP A 29 11.86 3.16 -0.97
C ASP A 29 11.98 3.84 -2.36
N ASP A 30 12.67 4.98 -2.44
CA ASP A 30 12.67 6.02 -3.48
C ASP A 30 13.04 5.58 -4.92
N ARG A 31 12.64 4.42 -5.41
CA ARG A 31 13.03 3.93 -6.74
C ARG A 31 11.93 3.47 -7.68
N HIS A 32 10.64 3.66 -7.36
CA HIS A 32 9.58 3.31 -8.32
C HIS A 32 8.49 4.38 -8.40
N THR A 33 8.44 5.07 -9.53
CA THR A 33 7.35 5.97 -9.94
C THR A 33 6.06 5.19 -10.16
N ALA A 34 4.98 5.61 -9.49
CA ALA A 34 3.65 5.04 -9.70
C ALA A 34 3.01 5.57 -10.99
N PRO A 35 2.27 4.74 -11.74
CA PRO A 35 1.53 5.18 -12.91
C PRO A 35 0.28 5.99 -12.53
N PRO A 36 -0.21 6.89 -13.41
CA PRO A 36 -1.34 7.78 -13.15
C PRO A 36 -2.67 7.02 -13.04
N VAL A 37 -3.48 7.41 -12.06
CA VAL A 37 -4.85 6.88 -11.86
C VAL A 37 -5.82 7.61 -12.76
N ASP A 38 -6.47 6.89 -13.67
CA ASP A 38 -7.49 7.39 -14.56
C ASP A 38 -8.83 7.55 -13.82
N LYS A 39 -9.41 8.77 -13.86
CA LYS A 39 -10.69 9.08 -13.24
C LYS A 39 -11.83 8.78 -14.22
N GLN A 40 -12.57 7.71 -14.04
CA GLN A 40 -13.89 7.55 -14.65
C GLN A 40 -15.01 7.66 -13.62
N HIS A 41 -15.94 8.57 -13.91
CA HIS A 41 -17.17 8.83 -13.17
C HIS A 41 -18.05 7.58 -13.08
N VAL A 42 -18.52 7.24 -11.88
CA VAL A 42 -19.56 6.24 -11.69
C VAL A 42 -20.90 6.94 -11.50
N ASN A 43 -21.70 6.98 -12.56
CA ASN A 43 -23.13 7.23 -12.46
C ASN A 43 -23.86 5.94 -12.06
N GLY A 44 -24.72 6.04 -11.04
CA GLY A 44 -25.50 4.92 -10.57
C GLY A 44 -26.61 4.53 -11.57
N ALA A 45 -26.60 3.28 -11.93
CA ALA A 45 -27.67 2.35 -12.28
C ALA A 45 -27.07 1.21 -13.10
N GLU A 46 -26.86 0.07 -12.46
CA GLU A 46 -27.08 -1.26 -13.06
C GLU A 46 -26.42 -2.34 -12.18
N THR A 47 -27.22 -2.86 -11.29
CA THR A 47 -26.95 -4.13 -10.59
C THR A 47 -27.07 -5.30 -11.56
N ASN A 48 -26.08 -5.51 -12.44
CA ASN A 48 -25.94 -6.79 -13.17
C ASN A 48 -24.69 -6.82 -14.10
N LYS A 49 -23.51 -6.37 -13.64
CA LYS A 49 -22.25 -6.64 -14.36
C LYS A 49 -21.05 -6.81 -13.42
N ILE A 50 -21.23 -7.63 -12.37
CA ILE A 50 -20.08 -8.13 -11.60
C ILE A 50 -19.62 -9.42 -12.26
N LYS A 51 -19.01 -9.33 -13.42
CA LYS A 51 -18.22 -10.38 -14.07
C LYS A 51 -17.33 -9.80 -15.19
N GLU A 52 -16.62 -8.74 -14.91
CA GLU A 52 -15.40 -8.43 -15.66
C GLU A 52 -14.27 -8.38 -14.64
N ILE A 53 -13.72 -9.57 -14.31
CA ILE A 53 -12.34 -9.68 -13.93
C ILE A 53 -11.60 -8.93 -15.04
N HIS A 54 -10.96 -7.80 -14.73
CA HIS A 54 -10.09 -7.12 -15.69
C HIS A 54 -9.06 -8.16 -16.14
N GLN A 55 -9.30 -8.79 -17.28
CA GLN A 55 -8.30 -9.56 -17.98
C GLN A 55 -7.25 -8.53 -18.39
N ILE A 56 -6.13 -8.51 -17.66
CA ILE A 56 -4.97 -7.71 -18.04
C ILE A 56 -4.55 -8.26 -19.41
N GLU A 57 -4.79 -7.49 -20.46
CA GLU A 57 -4.35 -7.86 -21.82
C GLU A 57 -2.82 -7.79 -21.86
N VAL A 58 -2.20 -8.97 -21.91
CA VAL A 58 -0.75 -9.09 -22.08
C VAL A 58 -0.41 -8.82 -23.54
N SER A 59 0.41 -7.81 -23.81
CA SER A 59 0.83 -7.52 -25.18
C SER A 59 1.54 -8.72 -25.83
N ARG A 60 1.52 -8.78 -27.17
CA ARG A 60 2.21 -9.87 -27.90
C ARG A 60 3.71 -9.92 -27.55
N ASN A 61 4.35 -8.78 -27.42
CA ASN A 61 5.75 -8.68 -27.04
C ASN A 61 6.01 -9.24 -25.62
N ASP A 62 5.15 -8.88 -24.64
CA ASP A 62 5.25 -9.39 -23.29
C ASP A 62 5.03 -10.90 -23.23
N GLN A 63 4.09 -11.42 -24.02
CA GLN A 63 3.86 -12.86 -24.14
C GLN A 63 5.07 -13.60 -24.73
N GLU A 64 5.75 -13.04 -25.72
CA GLU A 64 6.97 -13.60 -26.30
C GLU A 64 8.11 -13.65 -25.27
N ILE A 65 8.27 -12.59 -24.46
CA ILE A 65 9.25 -12.53 -23.37
C ILE A 65 8.92 -13.59 -22.30
N LEU A 66 7.67 -13.67 -21.84
CA LEU A 66 7.23 -14.66 -20.85
C LEU A 66 7.48 -16.10 -21.36
N ASN A 67 7.15 -16.38 -22.62
CA ASN A 67 7.39 -17.67 -23.24
C ASN A 67 8.89 -18.03 -23.30
N SER A 68 9.74 -17.07 -23.64
CA SER A 68 11.19 -17.23 -23.66
C SER A 68 11.75 -17.52 -22.28
N LEU A 69 11.36 -16.74 -21.26
CA LEU A 69 11.77 -16.94 -19.87
C LEU A 69 11.30 -18.31 -19.33
N THR A 70 10.05 -18.66 -19.60
CA THR A 70 9.45 -19.95 -19.20
C THR A 70 10.19 -21.11 -19.82
N LYS A 71 10.47 -21.06 -21.14
CA LYS A 71 11.26 -22.08 -21.84
C LYS A 71 12.65 -22.21 -21.22
N SER A 72 13.30 -21.09 -20.95
CA SER A 72 14.64 -21.06 -20.34
C SER A 72 14.63 -21.68 -18.93
N TYR A 73 13.64 -21.35 -18.10
CA TYR A 73 13.46 -21.91 -16.76
C TYR A 73 13.32 -23.44 -16.78
N TYR A 74 12.49 -23.98 -17.67
CA TYR A 74 12.27 -25.44 -17.74
C TYR A 74 13.39 -26.21 -18.46
N SER A 75 14.17 -25.55 -19.31
CA SER A 75 15.26 -26.22 -20.03
C SER A 75 16.57 -26.37 -19.25
N VAL A 76 16.69 -25.65 -18.11
CA VAL A 76 17.92 -25.58 -17.33
C VAL A 76 17.88 -26.52 -16.12
N SER A 77 18.91 -27.36 -15.97
CA SER A 77 19.10 -28.22 -14.79
C SER A 77 19.94 -27.56 -13.70
N ASP A 78 20.83 -26.63 -14.07
CA ASP A 78 21.70 -25.94 -13.13
C ASP A 78 20.89 -25.01 -12.20
N THR A 79 21.00 -25.24 -10.89
CA THR A 79 20.22 -24.53 -9.86
C THR A 79 20.47 -23.03 -9.87
N LYS A 80 21.71 -22.56 -10.12
CA LYS A 80 22.01 -21.12 -10.13
C LYS A 80 21.35 -20.41 -11.32
N LYS A 81 21.39 -21.06 -12.49
CA LYS A 81 20.72 -20.54 -13.69
C LYS A 81 19.20 -20.60 -13.51
N LYS A 82 18.69 -21.68 -12.95
CA LYS A 82 17.27 -21.85 -12.67
C LYS A 82 16.73 -20.76 -11.72
N LEU A 83 17.47 -20.41 -10.67
CA LEU A 83 17.17 -19.31 -9.76
C LEU A 83 17.07 -17.95 -10.50
N LYS A 84 18.01 -17.66 -11.42
CA LYS A 84 17.96 -16.43 -12.21
C LYS A 84 16.71 -16.36 -13.10
N PHE A 85 16.35 -17.46 -13.74
CA PHE A 85 15.18 -17.48 -14.62
C PHE A 85 13.86 -17.39 -13.85
N VAL A 86 13.75 -18.06 -12.70
CA VAL A 86 12.53 -17.99 -11.89
C VAL A 86 12.33 -16.60 -11.28
N ASP A 87 13.38 -15.97 -10.78
CA ASP A 87 13.35 -14.59 -10.28
C ASP A 87 12.96 -13.60 -11.40
N SER A 88 13.58 -13.71 -12.57
CA SER A 88 13.24 -12.89 -13.74
C SER A 88 11.79 -13.10 -14.18
N LEU A 89 11.31 -14.33 -14.17
CA LEU A 89 9.95 -14.68 -14.58
C LEU A 89 8.91 -14.15 -13.57
N ALA A 90 9.16 -14.34 -12.28
CA ALA A 90 8.32 -13.82 -11.20
C ALA A 90 8.25 -12.29 -11.25
N GLY A 91 9.41 -11.62 -11.36
CA GLY A 91 9.47 -10.16 -11.46
C GLY A 91 8.79 -9.61 -12.72
N TYR A 92 8.87 -10.34 -13.85
CA TYR A 92 8.18 -9.91 -15.06
C TYR A 92 6.66 -10.03 -14.95
N TYR A 93 6.14 -11.11 -14.36
CA TYR A 93 4.72 -11.23 -14.04
C TYR A 93 4.25 -10.12 -13.07
N GLN A 94 5.07 -9.78 -12.06
CA GLN A 94 4.78 -8.68 -11.13
C GLN A 94 4.69 -7.33 -11.84
N LYS A 95 5.66 -7.04 -12.76
CA LYS A 95 5.64 -5.84 -13.60
C LYS A 95 4.35 -5.72 -14.43
N LEU A 96 3.81 -6.83 -14.88
CA LEU A 96 2.55 -6.89 -15.63
C LEU A 96 1.30 -6.92 -14.73
N HIS A 97 1.45 -6.77 -13.41
CA HIS A 97 0.37 -6.89 -12.42
C HIS A 97 -0.33 -8.27 -12.40
N LEU A 98 0.32 -9.29 -12.95
CA LEU A 98 -0.15 -10.67 -12.95
C LEU A 98 0.31 -11.39 -11.67
N TYR A 99 -0.19 -10.92 -10.54
CA TYR A 99 0.30 -11.28 -9.20
C TYR A 99 0.13 -12.76 -8.85
N ASP A 100 -0.94 -13.41 -9.32
CA ASP A 100 -1.13 -14.85 -9.12
C ASP A 100 -0.01 -15.68 -9.75
N SER A 101 0.44 -15.28 -10.94
CA SER A 101 1.56 -15.93 -11.63
C SER A 101 2.89 -15.57 -10.95
N SER A 102 3.08 -14.31 -10.58
CA SER A 102 4.27 -13.85 -9.87
C SER A 102 4.46 -14.62 -8.55
N SER A 103 3.43 -14.69 -7.71
CA SER A 103 3.49 -15.40 -6.42
C SER A 103 3.81 -16.89 -6.59
N LYS A 104 3.30 -17.53 -7.65
CA LYS A 104 3.57 -18.93 -7.99
C LYS A 104 5.07 -19.17 -8.29
N TYR A 105 5.67 -18.28 -9.09
CA TYR A 105 7.09 -18.41 -9.42
C TYR A 105 8.00 -18.03 -8.25
N TYR A 106 7.65 -17.07 -7.41
CA TYR A 106 8.39 -16.82 -6.18
C TYR A 106 8.32 -18.02 -5.20
N GLN A 107 7.20 -18.75 -5.16
CA GLN A 107 7.16 -20.02 -4.40
C GLN A 107 8.08 -21.10 -5.01
N GLU A 108 8.21 -21.19 -6.34
CA GLU A 108 9.20 -22.07 -6.96
C GLU A 108 10.64 -21.64 -6.61
N GLU A 109 10.92 -20.33 -6.53
CA GLU A 109 12.21 -19.82 -6.06
C GLU A 109 12.49 -20.25 -4.61
N LEU A 110 11.48 -20.17 -3.72
CA LEU A 110 11.62 -20.65 -2.35
C LEU A 110 11.97 -22.12 -2.21
N LYS A 111 11.43 -22.99 -3.08
CA LYS A 111 11.80 -24.43 -3.08
C LYS A 111 13.28 -24.63 -3.41
N LEU A 112 13.84 -23.76 -4.22
CA LEU A 112 15.26 -23.81 -4.60
C LEU A 112 16.18 -23.14 -3.58
N LYS A 113 15.72 -22.04 -2.95
CA LYS A 113 16.51 -21.23 -2.03
C LYS A 113 15.62 -20.60 -0.95
N PRO A 114 15.37 -21.31 0.17
CA PRO A 114 14.49 -20.84 1.26
C PRO A 114 15.19 -19.84 2.20
N THR A 115 15.47 -18.63 1.72
CA THR A 115 16.07 -17.53 2.48
C THR A 115 15.01 -16.56 3.01
N ALA A 116 15.33 -15.76 4.05
CA ALA A 116 14.46 -14.68 4.52
C ALA A 116 14.05 -13.74 3.38
N GLU A 117 14.99 -13.34 2.54
CA GLU A 117 14.76 -12.50 1.36
C GLU A 117 13.70 -13.10 0.42
N ASN A 118 13.82 -14.38 0.06
CA ASN A 118 12.88 -15.01 -0.86
C ASN A 118 11.51 -15.25 -0.22
N TYR A 119 11.43 -15.46 1.11
CA TYR A 119 10.18 -15.43 1.84
C TYR A 119 9.53 -14.05 1.77
N VAL A 120 10.31 -12.96 1.95
CA VAL A 120 9.80 -11.59 1.83
C VAL A 120 9.27 -11.32 0.41
N LYS A 121 10.04 -11.65 -0.65
CA LYS A 121 9.60 -11.49 -2.05
C LYS A 121 8.26 -12.20 -2.32
N THR A 122 8.13 -13.43 -1.82
CA THR A 122 6.87 -14.20 -1.98
C THR A 122 5.72 -13.53 -1.23
N GLY A 123 5.97 -13.08 0.00
CA GLY A 123 5.00 -12.33 0.79
C GLY A 123 4.58 -11.03 0.10
N ASP A 124 5.55 -10.30 -0.48
CA ASP A 124 5.29 -9.06 -1.22
C ASP A 124 4.38 -9.30 -2.42
N ALA A 125 4.60 -10.36 -3.20
CA ALA A 125 3.74 -10.70 -4.33
C ALA A 125 2.29 -10.98 -3.90
N TYR A 126 2.09 -11.71 -2.79
CA TYR A 126 0.75 -11.94 -2.23
C TYR A 126 0.13 -10.66 -1.67
N PHE A 127 0.93 -9.81 -1.02
CA PHE A 127 0.45 -8.55 -0.47
C PHE A 127 0.06 -7.55 -1.57
N GLU A 128 0.81 -7.50 -2.66
CA GLU A 128 0.46 -6.69 -3.83
C GLU A 128 -0.84 -7.19 -4.49
N ALA A 129 -1.00 -8.51 -4.65
CA ALA A 129 -2.24 -9.10 -5.13
C ALA A 129 -3.45 -8.73 -4.23
N PHE A 130 -3.27 -8.80 -2.91
CA PHE A 130 -4.28 -8.35 -1.94
C PHE A 130 -4.59 -6.86 -2.09
N SER A 131 -3.57 -6.02 -2.16
CA SER A 131 -3.73 -4.56 -2.26
C SER A 131 -4.47 -4.14 -3.53
N PHE A 132 -4.26 -4.89 -4.62
CA PHE A 132 -4.96 -4.67 -5.89
C PHE A 132 -6.45 -5.09 -5.83
N ASN A 133 -6.79 -6.11 -5.02
CA ASN A 133 -8.11 -6.75 -5.04
C ASN A 133 -8.69 -7.00 -3.63
N GLN A 134 -8.49 -6.06 -2.70
CA GLN A 134 -8.78 -6.20 -1.25
C GLN A 134 -10.17 -6.77 -0.91
N ALA A 135 -11.22 -6.32 -1.63
CA ALA A 135 -12.58 -6.71 -1.31
C ALA A 135 -12.93 -8.14 -1.74
N GLN A 136 -12.16 -8.74 -2.64
CA GLN A 136 -12.50 -10.01 -3.28
C GLN A 136 -11.65 -11.20 -2.80
N GLN A 137 -10.46 -10.95 -2.23
CA GLN A 137 -9.52 -12.02 -1.87
C GLN A 137 -8.80 -11.75 -0.54
N PRO A 138 -9.51 -11.69 0.61
CA PRO A 138 -8.89 -11.43 1.91
C PRO A 138 -7.87 -12.51 2.32
N GLU A 139 -7.97 -13.72 1.78
CA GLU A 139 -7.02 -14.81 2.00
C GLU A 139 -5.61 -14.50 1.51
N LEU A 140 -5.44 -13.57 0.58
CA LEU A 140 -4.12 -13.17 0.08
C LEU A 140 -3.31 -12.44 1.16
N SER A 141 -3.96 -11.62 2.00
CA SER A 141 -3.29 -10.97 3.14
C SER A 141 -2.79 -12.00 4.15
N VAL A 142 -3.57 -13.06 4.38
CA VAL A 142 -3.18 -14.17 5.27
C VAL A 142 -1.99 -14.93 4.69
N LYS A 143 -1.98 -15.22 3.38
CA LYS A 143 -0.84 -15.85 2.72
C LYS A 143 0.42 -14.97 2.80
N ALA A 144 0.31 -13.68 2.48
CA ALA A 144 1.42 -12.75 2.62
C ALA A 144 2.01 -12.79 4.03
N ARG A 145 1.16 -12.73 5.06
CA ARG A 145 1.54 -12.80 6.47
C ARG A 145 2.29 -14.08 6.80
N GLN A 146 1.82 -15.23 6.33
CA GLN A 146 2.51 -16.52 6.56
C GLN A 146 3.94 -16.49 6.00
N PHE A 147 4.14 -15.97 4.81
CA PHE A 147 5.48 -15.85 4.22
C PHE A 147 6.35 -14.86 4.99
N TYR A 148 5.82 -13.72 5.42
CA TYR A 148 6.57 -12.77 6.25
C TYR A 148 6.92 -13.36 7.62
N GLN A 149 6.03 -14.15 8.23
CA GLN A 149 6.33 -14.88 9.48
C GLN A 149 7.48 -15.86 9.28
N SER A 150 7.47 -16.63 8.19
CA SER A 150 8.58 -17.54 7.86
C SER A 150 9.89 -16.79 7.59
N ALA A 151 9.82 -15.58 7.02
CA ALA A 151 10.99 -14.71 6.88
C ALA A 151 11.50 -14.24 8.25
N LEU A 152 10.59 -13.85 9.16
CA LEU A 152 10.92 -13.37 10.49
C LEU A 152 11.54 -14.49 11.37
N GLU A 153 11.15 -15.75 11.19
CA GLU A 153 11.80 -16.89 11.84
C GLU A 153 13.28 -17.00 11.50
N LYS A 154 13.67 -16.57 10.28
CA LYS A 154 15.06 -16.57 9.83
C LYS A 154 15.82 -15.30 10.19
N ASP A 155 15.12 -14.21 10.45
CA ASP A 155 15.66 -12.89 10.82
C ASP A 155 14.75 -12.23 11.86
N SER A 156 14.77 -12.76 13.06
CA SER A 156 13.81 -12.45 14.16
C SER A 156 13.86 -10.99 14.64
N GLY A 157 14.96 -10.28 14.42
CA GLY A 157 15.15 -8.88 14.81
C GLY A 157 14.71 -7.87 13.76
N ASN A 158 14.26 -8.31 12.57
CA ASN A 158 14.02 -7.44 11.44
C ASN A 158 12.70 -6.67 11.57
N LEU A 159 12.80 -5.38 11.93
CA LEU A 159 11.64 -4.50 12.09
C LEU A 159 10.93 -4.22 10.76
N ALA A 160 11.64 -4.26 9.63
CA ALA A 160 11.02 -4.07 8.31
C ALA A 160 10.07 -5.26 7.98
N ILE A 161 10.46 -6.49 8.30
CA ILE A 161 9.57 -7.64 8.16
C ILE A 161 8.37 -7.52 9.11
N ARG A 162 8.57 -7.04 10.34
CA ARG A 162 7.47 -6.80 11.30
C ARG A 162 6.51 -5.72 10.79
N ASN A 163 6.99 -4.65 10.15
CA ASN A 163 6.16 -3.66 9.48
C ASN A 163 5.30 -4.29 8.36
N LYS A 164 5.91 -5.16 7.53
CA LYS A 164 5.17 -5.90 6.49
C LYS A 164 4.08 -6.80 7.08
N ILE A 165 4.35 -7.48 8.19
CA ILE A 165 3.34 -8.27 8.90
C ILE A 165 2.19 -7.35 9.37
N ALA A 166 2.51 -6.21 9.99
CA ALA A 166 1.50 -5.25 10.43
C ALA A 166 0.64 -4.76 9.25
N ALA A 167 1.27 -4.46 8.10
CA ALA A 167 0.57 -4.01 6.90
C ALA A 167 -0.49 -5.01 6.41
N THR A 168 -0.28 -6.32 6.60
CA THR A 168 -1.27 -7.34 6.20
C THR A 168 -2.57 -7.31 7.00
N PHE A 169 -2.59 -6.65 8.14
CA PHE A 169 -3.79 -6.48 8.97
C PHE A 169 -4.53 -5.18 8.67
N ILE A 170 -3.85 -4.17 8.07
CA ILE A 170 -4.46 -2.88 7.77
C ILE A 170 -5.53 -3.06 6.69
N GLY A 171 -6.72 -2.52 6.93
CA GLY A 171 -7.87 -2.66 6.03
C GLY A 171 -8.62 -3.99 6.17
N THR A 172 -8.28 -4.81 7.16
CA THR A 172 -9.02 -6.02 7.54
C THR A 172 -9.81 -5.81 8.82
N ASN A 173 -10.65 -6.77 9.20
CA ASN A 173 -11.36 -6.78 10.49
C ASN A 173 -10.41 -7.00 11.69
N GLU A 174 -9.15 -7.36 11.44
CA GLU A 174 -8.10 -7.58 12.45
C GLU A 174 -7.14 -6.38 12.57
N ALA A 175 -7.55 -5.17 12.15
CA ALA A 175 -6.69 -3.99 12.12
C ALA A 175 -6.05 -3.62 13.48
N MET A 176 -6.64 -4.03 14.60
CA MET A 176 -6.06 -3.82 15.93
C MET A 176 -4.74 -4.58 16.14
N GLU A 177 -4.54 -5.72 15.47
CA GLU A 177 -3.27 -6.47 15.50
C GLU A 177 -2.14 -5.64 14.87
N ALA A 178 -2.42 -4.91 13.78
CA ALA A 178 -1.46 -3.96 13.22
C ALA A 178 -1.03 -2.92 14.26
N VAL A 179 -1.99 -2.34 14.99
CA VAL A 179 -1.69 -1.32 16.02
C VAL A 179 -0.77 -1.87 17.11
N VAL A 180 -0.99 -3.11 17.55
CA VAL A 180 -0.14 -3.76 18.56
C VAL A 180 1.29 -3.90 18.03
N ILE A 181 1.46 -4.51 16.86
CA ILE A 181 2.77 -4.72 16.23
C ILE A 181 3.50 -3.41 16.00
N LEU A 182 2.82 -2.40 15.42
CA LEU A 182 3.42 -1.10 15.11
C LEU A 182 3.88 -0.36 16.38
N ARG A 183 3.12 -0.44 17.48
CA ARG A 183 3.54 0.12 18.78
C ARG A 183 4.78 -0.55 19.34
N GLU A 184 4.90 -1.87 19.20
CA GLU A 184 6.11 -2.59 19.59
C GLU A 184 7.32 -2.18 18.74
N ILE A 185 7.12 -1.97 17.43
CA ILE A 185 8.17 -1.47 16.55
C ILE A 185 8.65 -0.09 17.02
N ILE A 186 7.73 0.85 17.30
CA ILE A 186 8.07 2.19 17.79
C ILE A 186 8.75 2.13 19.16
N LYS A 187 8.36 1.19 20.03
CA LYS A 187 9.04 1.00 21.29
C LYS A 187 10.51 0.55 21.12
N ALA A 188 10.77 -0.27 20.10
CA ALA A 188 12.13 -0.74 19.78
C ALA A 188 12.93 0.29 18.99
N ASP A 189 12.28 0.99 18.06
CA ASP A 189 12.87 2.06 17.23
C ASP A 189 11.89 3.24 17.14
N PRO A 190 12.02 4.26 18.02
CA PRO A 190 11.11 5.40 18.06
C PRO A 190 11.09 6.26 16.78
N LYS A 191 12.13 6.16 15.95
CA LYS A 191 12.24 6.88 14.68
C LYS A 191 11.80 6.05 13.47
N ASN A 192 11.20 4.86 13.67
CA ASN A 192 10.73 4.02 12.59
C ASN A 192 9.63 4.73 11.79
N LYS A 193 10.02 5.33 10.68
CA LYS A 193 9.13 6.15 9.85
C LYS A 193 7.89 5.38 9.39
N GLU A 194 8.08 4.17 8.90
CA GLU A 194 7.00 3.34 8.37
C GLU A 194 5.94 3.01 9.44
N ALA A 195 6.39 2.65 10.65
CA ALA A 195 5.48 2.36 11.75
C ALA A 195 4.71 3.61 12.21
N LEU A 196 5.36 4.78 12.28
CA LEU A 196 4.71 6.05 12.59
C LEU A 196 3.67 6.43 11.53
N TYR A 197 4.02 6.28 10.25
CA TYR A 197 3.10 6.53 9.12
C TYR A 197 1.86 5.63 9.19
N ASN A 198 2.07 4.33 9.33
CA ASN A 198 0.98 3.37 9.37
C ASN A 198 0.01 3.66 10.53
N LEU A 199 0.53 3.98 11.73
CA LEU A 199 -0.32 4.39 12.86
C LEU A 199 -1.02 5.73 12.61
N GLY A 200 -0.37 6.68 11.95
CA GLY A 200 -0.97 7.95 11.55
C GLY A 200 -2.14 7.74 10.58
N LEU A 201 -1.92 6.96 9.52
CA LEU A 201 -2.95 6.64 8.52
C LEU A 201 -4.14 5.88 9.14
N MET A 202 -3.87 4.89 9.98
CA MET A 202 -4.92 4.16 10.71
C MET A 202 -5.71 5.09 11.64
N SER A 203 -5.04 6.09 12.23
CA SER A 203 -5.70 7.10 13.08
C SER A 203 -6.60 8.02 12.24
N ILE A 204 -6.20 8.42 11.02
CA ILE A 204 -7.07 9.13 10.08
C ILE A 204 -8.30 8.28 9.73
N GLN A 205 -8.08 7.02 9.34
CA GLN A 205 -9.16 6.10 8.94
C GLN A 205 -10.19 5.88 10.06
N SER A 206 -9.76 5.89 11.33
CA SER A 206 -10.64 5.75 12.49
C SER A 206 -11.12 7.10 13.06
N ASN A 207 -10.93 8.19 12.33
CA ASN A 207 -11.28 9.56 12.71
C ASN A 207 -10.68 10.02 14.06
N GLN A 208 -9.51 9.47 14.43
CA GLN A 208 -8.76 9.87 15.62
C GLN A 208 -7.70 10.93 15.23
N LEU A 209 -8.19 12.09 14.73
CA LEU A 209 -7.36 13.09 14.06
C LEU A 209 -6.25 13.66 14.95
N ASP A 210 -6.49 13.89 16.24
CA ASP A 210 -5.46 14.37 17.16
C ASP A 210 -4.29 13.36 17.31
N LYS A 211 -4.61 12.07 17.31
CA LYS A 211 -3.58 11.02 17.34
C LYS A 211 -2.82 10.98 16.01
N ALA A 212 -3.50 11.16 14.88
CA ALA A 212 -2.86 11.23 13.58
C ALA A 212 -1.88 12.41 13.51
N VAL A 213 -2.31 13.60 13.95
CA VAL A 213 -1.44 14.78 14.07
C VAL A 213 -0.20 14.45 14.87
N GLY A 214 -0.35 13.91 16.09
CA GLY A 214 0.81 13.56 16.93
C GLY A 214 1.77 12.56 16.26
N ARG A 215 1.27 11.61 15.45
CA ARG A 215 2.12 10.65 14.74
C ARG A 215 2.90 11.30 13.59
N PHE A 216 2.27 12.15 12.79
CA PHE A 216 2.98 12.84 11.71
C PHE A 216 3.91 13.94 12.22
N GLU A 217 3.58 14.61 13.33
CA GLU A 217 4.52 15.51 14.01
C GLU A 217 5.75 14.74 14.54
N GLU A 218 5.56 13.51 15.03
CA GLU A 218 6.66 12.65 15.45
C GLU A 218 7.53 12.23 14.24
N VAL A 219 6.94 11.98 13.06
CA VAL A 219 7.70 11.82 11.82
C VAL A 219 8.54 13.06 11.54
N LEU A 220 7.96 14.26 11.55
CA LEU A 220 8.67 15.50 11.25
C LEU A 220 9.76 15.85 12.28
N LYS A 221 9.65 15.37 13.50
CA LYS A 221 10.72 15.50 14.50
C LYS A 221 12.01 14.81 14.07
N TYR A 222 11.90 13.65 13.40
CA TYR A 222 13.05 12.87 12.92
C TYR A 222 13.38 13.13 11.45
N TYR A 223 12.37 13.51 10.66
CA TYR A 223 12.43 13.72 9.21
C TYR A 223 11.76 15.05 8.85
N PRO A 224 12.38 16.22 9.15
CA PRO A 224 11.72 17.53 9.01
C PRO A 224 11.28 17.90 7.60
N GLU A 225 11.95 17.33 6.58
CA GLU A 225 11.67 17.59 5.16
C GLU A 225 10.80 16.49 4.51
N ASP A 226 10.11 15.70 5.32
CA ASP A 226 9.24 14.66 4.78
C ASP A 226 7.95 15.27 4.21
N ALA A 227 7.89 15.40 2.88
CA ALA A 227 6.76 15.98 2.17
C ALA A 227 5.43 15.25 2.45
N GLY A 228 5.48 13.92 2.61
CA GLY A 228 4.31 13.12 2.91
C GLY A 228 3.74 13.41 4.30
N ALA A 229 4.60 13.55 5.32
CA ALA A 229 4.15 13.90 6.66
C ALA A 229 3.51 15.30 6.70
N HIS A 230 4.10 16.28 6.01
CA HIS A 230 3.46 17.59 5.84
C HIS A 230 2.11 17.48 5.14
N PHE A 231 2.00 16.67 4.08
CA PHE A 231 0.74 16.46 3.37
C PHE A 231 -0.34 15.85 4.28
N TYR A 232 -0.02 14.79 5.04
CA TYR A 232 -0.99 14.18 5.94
C TYR A 232 -1.35 15.08 7.13
N LEU A 233 -0.45 15.92 7.62
CA LEU A 233 -0.81 16.97 8.58
C LEU A 233 -1.79 17.98 7.97
N GLY A 234 -1.59 18.37 6.71
CA GLY A 234 -2.55 19.17 5.98
C GLY A 234 -3.95 18.54 5.97
N ILE A 235 -4.03 17.24 5.64
CA ILE A 235 -5.29 16.48 5.67
C ILE A 235 -5.90 16.45 7.09
N CYS A 236 -5.10 16.18 8.12
CA CYS A 236 -5.59 16.16 9.49
C CYS A 236 -6.17 17.51 9.90
N TYR A 237 -5.45 18.61 9.65
CA TYR A 237 -5.92 19.95 10.01
C TYR A 237 -7.12 20.42 9.18
N GLN A 238 -7.24 19.99 7.91
CA GLN A 238 -8.44 20.21 7.11
C GLN A 238 -9.66 19.53 7.74
N ASN A 239 -9.53 18.25 8.12
CA ASN A 239 -10.61 17.51 8.77
C ASN A 239 -10.94 18.04 10.19
N LEU A 240 -10.00 18.72 10.86
CA LEU A 240 -10.21 19.45 12.12
C LEU A 240 -10.75 20.86 11.88
N GLU A 241 -11.12 21.21 10.65
CA GLU A 241 -11.62 22.54 10.24
C GLU A 241 -10.62 23.71 10.48
N GLN A 242 -9.34 23.40 10.72
CA GLN A 242 -8.25 24.35 10.92
C GLN A 242 -7.63 24.76 9.56
N LYS A 243 -8.43 25.38 8.69
CA LYS A 243 -8.09 25.69 7.29
C LYS A 243 -6.74 26.39 7.10
N GLN A 244 -6.38 27.33 7.98
CA GLN A 244 -5.13 28.07 7.84
C GLN A 244 -3.93 27.17 8.05
N LYS A 245 -3.95 26.30 9.08
CA LYS A 245 -2.87 25.31 9.31
C LYS A 245 -2.81 24.29 8.19
N ALA A 246 -3.95 23.79 7.74
CA ALA A 246 -4.01 22.86 6.61
C ALA A 246 -3.30 23.45 5.38
N LYS A 247 -3.60 24.72 5.04
CA LYS A 247 -2.96 25.41 3.93
C LYS A 247 -1.44 25.53 4.10
N GLU A 248 -0.97 25.88 5.31
CA GLU A 248 0.49 25.97 5.60
C GLU A 248 1.20 24.63 5.37
N TYR A 249 0.63 23.53 5.88
CA TYR A 249 1.20 22.21 5.72
C TYR A 249 1.15 21.71 4.27
N PHE A 250 0.08 21.96 3.53
CA PHE A 250 0.02 21.61 2.10
C PHE A 250 1.04 22.40 1.28
N LEU A 251 1.23 23.68 1.57
CA LEU A 251 2.26 24.49 0.88
C LEU A 251 3.68 23.99 1.18
N LYS A 252 3.95 23.57 2.43
CA LYS A 252 5.23 22.94 2.78
C LYS A 252 5.43 21.62 2.05
N ALA A 253 4.42 20.76 2.04
CA ALA A 253 4.47 19.50 1.31
C ALA A 253 4.79 19.73 -0.18
N LYS A 254 4.11 20.72 -0.78
CA LYS A 254 4.31 21.09 -2.18
C LYS A 254 5.73 21.58 -2.46
N ALA A 255 6.31 22.36 -1.57
CA ALA A 255 7.67 22.88 -1.71
C ALA A 255 8.76 21.80 -1.59
N LEU A 256 8.46 20.68 -0.91
CA LEU A 256 9.43 19.62 -0.61
C LEU A 256 9.41 18.46 -1.63
N ASN A 257 8.44 18.41 -2.54
CA ASN A 257 8.33 17.33 -3.52
C ASN A 257 7.94 17.88 -4.91
N GLU A 258 8.82 17.69 -5.89
CA GLU A 258 8.65 18.18 -7.28
C GLU A 258 7.89 17.19 -8.18
N ASP A 259 7.50 16.01 -7.68
CA ASP A 259 6.72 15.05 -8.46
C ASP A 259 5.39 15.64 -8.91
N ALA A 260 5.12 15.60 -10.21
CA ALA A 260 3.97 16.26 -10.82
C ALA A 260 2.63 15.71 -10.32
N ALA A 261 2.55 14.38 -10.03
CA ALA A 261 1.32 13.77 -9.54
C ALA A 261 1.07 14.16 -8.08
N PHE A 262 2.13 14.22 -7.26
CA PHE A 262 2.05 14.71 -5.89
C PHE A 262 1.64 16.18 -5.85
N GLN A 263 2.25 17.03 -6.67
CA GLN A 263 1.90 18.45 -6.81
C GLN A 263 0.42 18.63 -7.17
N ALA A 264 -0.07 17.88 -8.17
CA ALA A 264 -1.48 17.92 -8.57
C ALA A 264 -2.42 17.52 -7.42
N SER A 265 -2.07 16.49 -6.66
CA SER A 265 -2.85 16.08 -5.49
C SER A 265 -2.90 17.18 -4.43
N VAL A 266 -1.77 17.80 -4.10
CA VAL A 266 -1.73 18.91 -3.14
C VAL A 266 -2.56 20.10 -3.63
N ASP A 267 -2.52 20.41 -4.91
CA ASP A 267 -3.31 21.52 -5.50
C ASP A 267 -4.81 21.27 -5.42
N GLU A 268 -5.27 20.03 -5.52
CA GLU A 268 -6.69 19.67 -5.31
C GLU A 268 -7.13 20.03 -3.87
N TYR A 269 -6.37 19.60 -2.86
CA TYR A 269 -6.67 19.96 -1.45
C TYR A 269 -6.62 21.46 -1.19
N LEU A 270 -5.65 22.18 -1.77
CA LEU A 270 -5.57 23.63 -1.63
C LEU A 270 -6.76 24.38 -2.26
N LYS A 271 -7.38 23.83 -3.32
CA LYS A 271 -8.61 24.39 -3.93
C LYS A 271 -9.81 24.23 -3.02
N GLU A 272 -9.91 23.12 -2.28
CA GLU A 272 -11.02 22.86 -1.36
C GLU A 272 -10.99 23.78 -0.12
N LEU A 273 -9.84 24.39 0.20
CA LEU A 273 -9.68 25.29 1.32
C LEU A 273 -10.12 26.75 1.02
N LYS A 274 -10.42 27.06 -0.22
CA LYS A 274 -10.90 28.40 -0.64
C LYS A 274 -12.36 28.57 -0.30
#